data_f966c64f91bf68b475eed57a1d472383
#
_entry.id   f966c64f91bf68b475eed57a1d472383
#
_cell.length_a   1.000
_cell.length_b   1.000
_cell.length_c   1.000
_cell.angle_alpha   90.00
_cell.angle_beta   90.00
_cell.angle_gamma   90.00
#
_symmetry.space_group_name_H-M   'P 1'
#
loop_
_entity.id
_entity.type
_entity.pdbx_description
1 polymer ?
#
loop_
_entity_poly.entity_id
_entity_poly.type
_entity_poly.pdbx_seq_one_letter_code
_entity_poly.pdbx_strand_id
1 'polypeptide(L)'
;MRDYTNKIVVQDHLKKDHKAILRSFLPDTYYWTAEVNGDFTMQFTAYDDGSEAYALLITQNIIYDHGQAFVIKQVSDVKSGGATALQVTCSQVMSELSRWRVYPAGTADGNNNQQNTGDQTTVKGPQLDSNNMATVTPKDILQYYVGDANGVNAPGFTWKVIGSFSQQPVLFDATDLKSGISKITATWTDAVIYPNGYEIDVYDHDSFYKYRGHRIDYLHDTSQVQLDTDSTVIKNQFRVVGATYSNSGTGTADTGLPNGAIGPNAKGAQAVIADAKKYLGVPYVWGGAGGARGGNPFSGMDCSSFVSQVYKDFGISIPAYTVAMEPYGHEVGRSQVQTGDMGFYGSHGGSFHICMAIDNNTMIYEPAPGQSCKTQSIDSYPPTWWERNDQMAKIVSSGGGLTGGDDGTDADTETYNDQQDQYYFQPFLAKDEDSIKRWGLFDSGDLTNDQLTDPTAAEEYAKKQFVPNPALSVQITKTSNDQPVLGDIVRFEIKTNGYVEQLPTVGYTWYPYSKASQTTVNLNSNPKSMLDYDASFNDGISKQATIFNGWGNQTWTRNEVRTFGENIERSDPEPSKPDQK
;
A
#
# COMPACT_ATOMS: atom_id res chain seq x y z
N MET A 1 3.68 -31.37 34.29
CA MET A 1 3.85 -30.31 33.29
C MET A 1 3.98 -29.01 34.06
N ARG A 2 5.06 -28.21 33.89
CA ARG A 2 5.16 -26.91 34.53
C ARG A 2 4.14 -25.98 33.87
N ASP A 3 3.33 -25.30 34.70
CA ASP A 3 2.39 -24.29 34.24
C ASP A 3 3.16 -23.01 33.85
N TYR A 4 3.15 -22.66 32.60
CA TYR A 4 3.79 -21.46 32.04
C TYR A 4 2.79 -20.34 31.75
N THR A 5 1.51 -20.50 32.09
CA THR A 5 0.49 -19.47 31.91
C THR A 5 0.92 -18.19 32.65
N ASN A 6 0.90 -17.06 31.96
CA ASN A 6 1.31 -15.73 32.45
C ASN A 6 2.81 -15.58 32.83
N LYS A 7 3.71 -16.34 32.19
CA LYS A 7 5.15 -16.22 32.34
C LYS A 7 5.81 -16.01 30.97
N ILE A 8 6.81 -15.12 30.94
CA ILE A 8 7.65 -14.98 29.76
C ILE A 8 8.56 -16.20 29.67
N VAL A 9 8.45 -16.96 28.59
CA VAL A 9 9.22 -18.20 28.38
C VAL A 9 10.09 -18.05 27.16
N VAL A 10 11.40 -18.23 27.30
CA VAL A 10 12.35 -18.31 26.19
C VAL A 10 12.55 -19.77 25.82
N GLN A 11 12.48 -20.09 24.54
CA GLN A 11 12.66 -21.43 23.98
C GLN A 11 13.78 -21.44 22.95
N ASP A 12 14.65 -22.43 23.02
CA ASP A 12 15.64 -22.73 22.00
C ASP A 12 14.95 -23.18 20.69
N HIS A 13 15.28 -22.55 19.58
CA HIS A 13 14.68 -22.85 18.27
C HIS A 13 15.09 -24.22 17.72
N LEU A 14 16.26 -24.72 18.09
CA LEU A 14 16.75 -26.06 17.69
C LEU A 14 16.29 -27.17 18.63
N LYS A 15 16.20 -26.85 19.94
CA LYS A 15 15.82 -27.80 20.98
C LYS A 15 14.49 -27.37 21.62
N LYS A 16 13.37 -27.71 20.98
CA LYS A 16 12.02 -27.26 21.40
C LYS A 16 11.66 -27.59 22.87
N ASP A 17 12.30 -28.60 23.46
CA ASP A 17 12.08 -28.96 24.87
C ASP A 17 12.92 -28.10 25.83
N HIS A 18 13.91 -27.38 25.32
CA HIS A 18 14.78 -26.49 26.09
C HIS A 18 14.10 -25.12 26.26
N LYS A 19 13.50 -24.92 27.42
CA LYS A 19 12.72 -23.72 27.78
C LYS A 19 13.08 -23.21 29.16
N ALA A 20 13.21 -21.89 29.30
CA ALA A 20 13.46 -21.25 30.57
C ALA A 20 12.56 -20.02 30.78
N ILE A 21 12.23 -19.71 32.04
CA ILE A 21 11.40 -18.54 32.37
C ILE A 21 12.30 -17.34 32.52
N LEU A 22 12.06 -16.30 31.71
CA LEU A 22 12.76 -15.03 31.77
C LEU A 22 12.24 -14.19 32.97
N ARG A 23 13.16 -13.71 33.81
CA ARG A 23 12.89 -12.81 34.91
C ARG A 23 13.80 -11.60 34.96
N SER A 24 14.94 -11.69 34.28
CA SER A 24 16.03 -10.71 34.26
C SER A 24 15.82 -9.66 33.18
N PHE A 25 14.75 -8.90 33.26
CA PHE A 25 14.50 -7.78 32.33
C PHE A 25 14.10 -6.51 33.10
N LEU A 26 14.30 -5.36 32.43
CA LEU A 26 13.89 -4.06 32.95
C LEU A 26 12.42 -3.79 32.59
N PRO A 27 11.50 -3.74 33.57
CA PRO A 27 10.05 -3.64 33.31
C PRO A 27 9.65 -2.43 32.46
N ASP A 28 10.33 -1.29 32.65
CA ASP A 28 10.01 -0.05 31.93
C ASP A 28 10.48 -0.03 30.46
N THR A 29 11.29 -1.02 30.06
CA THR A 29 11.74 -1.21 28.67
C THR A 29 11.00 -2.31 27.96
N TYR A 30 10.12 -3.05 28.65
CA TYR A 30 9.37 -4.15 28.08
C TYR A 30 8.05 -3.66 27.51
N TYR A 31 7.90 -3.75 26.21
CA TYR A 31 6.67 -3.34 25.53
C TYR A 31 6.39 -4.15 24.27
N TRP A 32 5.12 -4.17 23.89
CA TRP A 32 4.65 -4.66 22.61
C TRP A 32 4.14 -3.50 21.77
N THR A 33 4.37 -3.57 20.48
CA THR A 33 3.68 -2.74 19.50
C THR A 33 2.91 -3.65 18.57
N ALA A 34 1.63 -3.38 18.38
CA ALA A 34 0.78 -4.16 17.51
C ALA A 34 -0.13 -3.23 16.71
N GLU A 35 -0.29 -3.52 15.42
CA GLU A 35 -1.14 -2.78 14.48
C GLU A 35 -1.97 -3.74 13.64
N VAL A 36 -3.18 -3.32 13.28
CA VAL A 36 -4.05 -4.09 12.39
C VAL A 36 -3.41 -4.18 11.01
N ASN A 37 -3.22 -5.40 10.50
CA ASN A 37 -2.52 -5.70 9.24
C ASN A 37 -1.08 -5.15 9.18
N GLY A 38 -0.53 -4.73 10.30
CA GLY A 38 0.76 -4.10 10.44
C GLY A 38 1.77 -4.93 11.23
N ASP A 39 2.74 -4.23 11.80
CA ASP A 39 3.77 -4.83 12.60
C ASP A 39 3.25 -5.32 13.96
N PHE A 40 3.77 -6.45 14.39
CA PHE A 40 3.57 -6.96 15.74
C PHE A 40 4.93 -7.34 16.33
N THR A 41 5.44 -6.48 17.20
CA THR A 41 6.79 -6.58 17.74
C THR A 41 6.80 -6.55 19.27
N MET A 42 7.89 -7.03 19.86
CA MET A 42 8.19 -6.95 21.27
C MET A 42 9.62 -6.47 21.47
N GLN A 43 9.83 -5.57 22.42
CA GLN A 43 11.16 -5.11 22.78
C GLN A 43 11.34 -5.07 24.29
N PHE A 44 12.56 -5.32 24.74
CA PHE A 44 12.93 -5.19 26.15
C PHE A 44 14.46 -5.15 26.32
N THR A 45 14.90 -4.72 27.49
CA THR A 45 16.29 -4.81 27.93
C THR A 45 16.40 -5.85 29.04
N ALA A 46 17.29 -6.83 28.87
CA ALA A 46 17.60 -7.84 29.88
C ALA A 46 18.98 -7.61 30.50
N TYR A 47 19.13 -7.91 31.76
CA TYR A 47 20.40 -7.89 32.47
C TYR A 47 20.88 -9.30 32.82
N ASP A 48 22.20 -9.49 32.85
CA ASP A 48 22.80 -10.79 33.16
C ASP A 48 22.60 -11.14 34.64
N ASP A 49 21.81 -12.17 34.88
CA ASP A 49 21.59 -12.76 36.21
C ASP A 49 22.18 -14.18 36.33
N GLY A 50 22.98 -14.60 35.33
CA GLY A 50 23.54 -15.94 35.26
C GLY A 50 22.51 -17.04 34.96
N SER A 51 21.26 -16.68 34.60
CA SER A 51 20.21 -17.64 34.34
C SER A 51 20.31 -18.26 32.95
N GLU A 52 19.78 -19.47 32.84
CA GLU A 52 19.60 -20.15 31.53
C GLU A 52 18.71 -19.34 30.58
N ALA A 53 17.70 -18.63 31.10
CA ALA A 53 16.83 -17.80 30.29
C ALA A 53 17.58 -16.63 29.65
N TYR A 54 18.49 -15.98 30.39
CA TYR A 54 19.34 -14.95 29.83
C TYR A 54 20.27 -15.49 28.75
N ALA A 55 20.88 -16.67 28.97
CA ALA A 55 21.75 -17.32 27.98
C ALA A 55 21.00 -17.74 26.70
N LEU A 56 19.67 -17.93 26.78
CA LEU A 56 18.82 -18.22 25.63
C LEU A 56 18.37 -16.97 24.86
N LEU A 57 18.71 -15.76 25.28
CA LEU A 57 18.40 -14.53 24.54
C LEU A 57 19.34 -14.36 23.34
N ILE A 58 19.22 -15.24 22.39
CA ILE A 58 19.97 -15.22 21.11
C ILE A 58 19.00 -15.17 19.95
N THR A 59 19.48 -14.66 18.80
CA THR A 59 18.66 -14.56 17.59
C THR A 59 18.06 -15.91 17.17
N GLN A 60 16.86 -15.88 16.62
CA GLN A 60 16.03 -17.02 16.20
C GLN A 60 15.38 -17.83 17.33
N ASN A 61 15.77 -17.66 18.60
CA ASN A 61 15.03 -18.26 19.71
C ASN A 61 13.64 -17.61 19.85
N ILE A 62 12.71 -18.35 20.46
CA ILE A 62 11.29 -17.97 20.55
C ILE A 62 10.97 -17.49 21.97
N ILE A 63 10.25 -16.40 22.06
CA ILE A 63 9.67 -15.92 23.31
C ILE A 63 8.17 -16.09 23.29
N TYR A 64 7.63 -16.75 24.29
CA TYR A 64 6.18 -16.88 24.53
C TYR A 64 5.78 -15.92 25.65
N ASP A 65 4.80 -15.09 25.39
CA ASP A 65 4.21 -14.19 26.37
C ASP A 65 2.74 -13.92 26.01
N HIS A 66 1.84 -13.90 27.00
CA HIS A 66 0.40 -13.62 26.84
C HIS A 66 -0.27 -14.30 25.63
N GLY A 67 0.05 -15.57 25.40
CA GLY A 67 -0.51 -16.38 24.31
C GLY A 67 0.12 -16.13 22.93
N GLN A 68 1.00 -15.15 22.80
CA GLN A 68 1.72 -14.87 21.57
C GLN A 68 3.09 -15.53 21.55
N ALA A 69 3.63 -15.71 20.37
CA ALA A 69 4.97 -16.23 20.12
C ALA A 69 5.77 -15.23 19.28
N PHE A 70 6.97 -14.89 19.73
CA PHE A 70 7.85 -13.93 19.09
C PHE A 70 9.21 -14.54 18.79
N VAL A 71 9.75 -14.29 17.62
CA VAL A 71 11.12 -14.66 17.23
C VAL A 71 12.05 -13.52 17.59
N ILE A 72 13.15 -13.82 18.27
CA ILE A 72 14.22 -12.85 18.54
C ILE A 72 14.92 -12.54 17.21
N LYS A 73 14.79 -11.31 16.74
CA LYS A 73 15.39 -10.84 15.48
C LYS A 73 16.72 -10.15 15.68
N GLN A 74 16.82 -9.39 16.75
CA GLN A 74 18.03 -8.64 17.05
C GLN A 74 18.34 -8.70 18.55
N VAL A 75 19.62 -8.87 18.84
CA VAL A 75 20.16 -8.76 20.20
C VAL A 75 21.37 -7.83 20.14
N SER A 76 21.31 -6.75 20.90
CA SER A 76 22.42 -5.78 21.00
C SER A 76 23.01 -5.83 22.41
N ASP A 77 24.31 -6.06 22.51
CA ASP A 77 25.05 -6.04 23.76
C ASP A 77 25.40 -4.58 24.13
N VAL A 78 24.78 -4.07 25.17
CA VAL A 78 24.94 -2.69 25.65
C VAL A 78 25.79 -2.72 26.94
N LYS A 79 26.95 -2.05 26.91
CA LYS A 79 27.86 -1.91 28.05
C LYS A 79 27.88 -0.47 28.53
N SER A 80 27.47 -0.25 29.77
CA SER A 80 27.46 1.07 30.38
C SER A 80 27.82 0.96 31.87
N GLY A 81 28.80 1.76 32.30
CA GLY A 81 29.17 1.85 33.71
C GLY A 81 29.65 0.53 34.37
N GLY A 82 30.17 -0.41 33.58
CA GLY A 82 30.62 -1.74 34.04
C GLY A 82 29.48 -2.79 34.09
N ALA A 83 28.24 -2.41 33.78
CA ALA A 83 27.12 -3.34 33.63
C ALA A 83 26.94 -3.76 32.17
N THR A 84 26.55 -5.01 31.96
CA THR A 84 26.19 -5.57 30.65
C THR A 84 24.70 -5.81 30.61
N ALA A 85 24.05 -5.37 29.54
CA ALA A 85 22.65 -5.61 29.28
C ALA A 85 22.43 -5.98 27.80
N LEU A 86 21.42 -6.78 27.53
CA LEU A 86 20.98 -7.12 26.18
C LEU A 86 19.72 -6.34 25.83
N GLN A 87 19.77 -5.56 24.77
CA GLN A 87 18.59 -5.01 24.16
C GLN A 87 18.07 -6.02 23.12
N VAL A 88 16.85 -6.52 23.33
CA VAL A 88 16.24 -7.59 22.55
C VAL A 88 15.07 -7.05 21.76
N THR A 89 15.09 -7.26 20.45
CA THR A 89 13.98 -6.93 19.55
C THR A 89 13.44 -8.21 18.91
N CYS A 90 12.13 -8.38 18.99
CA CYS A 90 11.44 -9.57 18.52
C CYS A 90 10.32 -9.19 17.56
N SER A 91 10.05 -10.05 16.59
CA SER A 91 8.87 -9.97 15.72
C SER A 91 7.96 -11.17 15.98
N GLN A 92 6.65 -10.98 15.85
CA GLN A 92 5.70 -12.06 15.95
C GLN A 92 6.02 -13.17 14.92
N VAL A 93 5.84 -14.45 15.30
CA VAL A 93 6.30 -15.60 14.51
C VAL A 93 5.74 -15.67 13.09
N MET A 94 4.58 -15.07 12.81
CA MET A 94 4.04 -14.99 11.45
C MET A 94 4.99 -14.28 10.47
N SER A 95 5.88 -13.41 10.96
CA SER A 95 6.94 -12.81 10.14
C SER A 95 7.86 -13.83 9.50
N GLU A 96 7.97 -15.04 10.08
CA GLU A 96 8.81 -16.13 9.57
C GLU A 96 8.25 -16.74 8.28
N LEU A 97 6.99 -16.52 7.95
CA LEU A 97 6.38 -17.04 6.72
C LEU A 97 7.11 -16.56 5.45
N SER A 98 7.82 -15.44 5.50
CA SER A 98 8.68 -14.97 4.41
C SER A 98 9.89 -15.88 4.12
N ARG A 99 10.22 -16.82 5.01
CA ARG A 99 11.32 -17.77 4.85
C ARG A 99 10.97 -18.96 3.97
N TRP A 100 9.68 -19.30 3.85
CA TRP A 100 9.22 -20.40 3.01
C TRP A 100 8.90 -19.87 1.62
N ARG A 101 9.67 -20.36 0.63
CA ARG A 101 9.53 -19.98 -0.76
C ARG A 101 8.52 -20.86 -1.47
N VAL A 102 7.78 -20.25 -2.40
CA VAL A 102 6.93 -20.95 -3.35
C VAL A 102 7.66 -20.98 -4.69
N TYR A 103 7.91 -22.17 -5.20
CA TYR A 103 8.54 -22.36 -6.49
C TYR A 103 7.47 -22.75 -7.52
N PRO A 104 7.32 -22.02 -8.65
CA PRO A 104 6.40 -22.42 -9.71
C PRO A 104 6.73 -23.82 -10.24
N ALA A 105 5.70 -24.58 -10.58
CA ALA A 105 5.88 -25.90 -11.17
C ALA A 105 6.71 -25.79 -12.48
N GLY A 106 7.82 -26.54 -12.56
CA GLY A 106 8.68 -26.58 -13.77
C GLY A 106 9.97 -25.77 -13.70
N THR A 107 10.35 -25.18 -12.55
CA THR A 107 11.70 -24.60 -12.38
C THR A 107 12.76 -25.69 -12.34
N ALA A 108 13.92 -25.42 -13.02
CA ALA A 108 14.94 -26.43 -13.37
C ALA A 108 15.69 -27.11 -12.21
N ASP A 109 15.46 -26.75 -10.99
CA ASP A 109 16.19 -27.24 -9.80
C ASP A 109 15.60 -28.54 -9.24
N GLY A 110 14.58 -29.14 -9.90
CA GLY A 110 14.04 -30.46 -9.55
C GLY A 110 13.49 -30.60 -8.13
N ASN A 111 13.56 -29.58 -7.31
CA ASN A 111 13.04 -29.55 -5.96
C ASN A 111 11.62 -28.96 -5.96
N ASN A 112 10.72 -29.72 -6.51
CA ASN A 112 9.28 -29.53 -6.32
C ASN A 112 8.99 -29.86 -4.84
N ASN A 113 9.16 -28.93 -3.93
CA ASN A 113 8.81 -29.13 -2.52
C ASN A 113 7.32 -29.39 -2.28
N GLN A 114 6.50 -29.32 -3.33
CA GLN A 114 5.12 -29.83 -3.33
C GLN A 114 5.00 -31.30 -3.71
N GLN A 115 6.10 -31.99 -4.09
CA GLN A 115 6.01 -33.36 -4.62
C GLN A 115 6.86 -34.42 -3.91
N ASN A 116 7.63 -34.11 -2.90
CA ASN A 116 8.55 -35.10 -2.29
C ASN A 116 8.29 -35.43 -0.83
N THR A 117 7.04 -35.46 -0.41
CA THR A 117 6.64 -36.38 0.64
C THR A 117 5.82 -37.47 -0.02
N GLY A 118 6.30 -38.71 0.02
CA GLY A 118 5.69 -39.89 -0.63
C GLY A 118 4.30 -40.27 -0.12
N ASP A 119 3.50 -39.30 0.27
CA ASP A 119 2.08 -39.41 0.57
C ASP A 119 1.37 -38.28 -0.19
N GLN A 120 0.77 -38.66 -1.33
CA GLN A 120 0.02 -37.75 -2.19
C GLN A 120 -1.33 -37.41 -1.56
N THR A 121 -1.33 -36.65 -0.51
CA THR A 121 -2.47 -35.79 -0.19
C THR A 121 -2.30 -34.52 -1.02
N THR A 122 -2.74 -34.57 -2.26
CA THR A 122 -2.89 -33.39 -3.12
C THR A 122 -3.79 -32.40 -2.40
N VAL A 123 -3.18 -31.40 -1.77
CA VAL A 123 -3.91 -30.19 -1.38
C VAL A 123 -4.43 -29.61 -2.68
N LYS A 124 -5.72 -29.80 -2.95
CA LYS A 124 -6.36 -29.25 -4.14
C LYS A 124 -6.46 -27.74 -3.92
N GLY A 125 -5.45 -27.03 -4.36
CA GLY A 125 -5.53 -25.59 -4.56
C GLY A 125 -6.56 -25.25 -5.64
N PRO A 126 -6.90 -23.97 -5.81
CA PRO A 126 -7.78 -23.54 -6.88
C PRO A 126 -7.18 -23.93 -8.24
N GLN A 127 -8.05 -24.21 -9.22
CA GLN A 127 -7.61 -24.40 -10.60
C GLN A 127 -7.17 -23.03 -11.14
N LEU A 128 -5.89 -22.89 -11.45
CA LEU A 128 -5.35 -21.66 -12.03
C LEU A 128 -5.51 -21.71 -13.55
N ASP A 129 -5.81 -20.56 -14.14
CA ASP A 129 -5.80 -20.38 -15.59
C ASP A 129 -4.35 -20.24 -16.13
N SER A 130 -4.21 -20.02 -17.45
CA SER A 130 -2.91 -19.85 -18.11
C SER A 130 -2.12 -18.62 -17.63
N ASN A 131 -2.77 -17.68 -16.93
CA ASN A 131 -2.18 -16.46 -16.39
C ASN A 131 -1.94 -16.56 -14.88
N ASN A 132 -2.05 -17.74 -14.29
CA ASN A 132 -2.01 -18.00 -12.85
C ASN A 132 -3.10 -17.26 -12.05
N MET A 133 -4.25 -16.99 -12.67
CA MET A 133 -5.41 -16.38 -12.03
C MET A 133 -6.43 -17.43 -11.61
N ALA A 134 -7.12 -17.17 -10.51
CA ALA A 134 -8.31 -17.94 -10.12
C ALA A 134 -9.29 -17.05 -9.36
N THR A 135 -10.60 -17.32 -9.50
CA THR A 135 -11.65 -16.69 -8.69
C THR A 135 -11.81 -17.50 -7.40
N VAL A 136 -11.44 -16.89 -6.28
CA VAL A 136 -11.21 -17.56 -5.01
C VAL A 136 -11.72 -16.77 -3.81
N THR A 137 -11.70 -17.40 -2.63
CA THR A 137 -11.90 -16.78 -1.32
C THR A 137 -10.57 -16.75 -0.55
N PRO A 138 -10.44 -16.01 0.57
CA PRO A 138 -9.26 -16.05 1.44
C PRO A 138 -8.89 -17.46 1.90
N LYS A 139 -9.89 -18.35 2.08
CA LYS A 139 -9.65 -19.75 2.43
C LYS A 139 -8.83 -20.47 1.36
N ASP A 140 -9.13 -20.27 0.09
CA ASP A 140 -8.43 -20.92 -1.02
C ASP A 140 -6.99 -20.43 -1.12
N ILE A 141 -6.74 -19.13 -0.82
CA ILE A 141 -5.39 -18.54 -0.76
C ILE A 141 -4.59 -19.18 0.37
N LEU A 142 -5.16 -19.28 1.58
CA LEU A 142 -4.50 -19.91 2.71
C LEU A 142 -4.22 -21.39 2.42
N GLN A 143 -5.17 -22.08 1.83
CA GLN A 143 -5.01 -23.48 1.45
C GLN A 143 -3.91 -23.68 0.40
N TYR A 144 -3.78 -22.78 -0.56
CA TYR A 144 -2.75 -22.83 -1.59
C TYR A 144 -1.35 -22.55 -1.02
N TYR A 145 -1.19 -21.46 -0.26
CA TYR A 145 0.12 -21.04 0.22
C TYR A 145 0.54 -21.75 1.51
N VAL A 146 -0.32 -21.81 2.52
CA VAL A 146 0.02 -22.39 3.84
C VAL A 146 -0.22 -23.89 3.85
N GLY A 147 -1.14 -24.39 3.04
CA GLY A 147 -1.54 -25.77 2.99
C GLY A 147 -2.92 -26.00 3.60
N ASP A 148 -3.18 -27.22 4.08
CA ASP A 148 -4.41 -27.51 4.82
C ASP A 148 -4.46 -26.69 6.14
N ALA A 149 -5.55 -26.82 6.89
CA ALA A 149 -5.71 -26.09 8.15
C ALA A 149 -4.61 -26.41 9.20
N ASN A 150 -3.78 -27.43 8.96
CA ASN A 150 -2.63 -27.79 9.80
C ASN A 150 -1.29 -27.22 9.28
N GLY A 151 -1.30 -26.42 8.21
CA GLY A 151 -0.13 -25.72 7.70
C GLY A 151 0.94 -26.62 7.08
N VAL A 152 0.55 -27.50 6.18
CA VAL A 152 1.47 -28.49 5.54
C VAL A 152 2.68 -27.82 4.88
N ASN A 153 2.51 -26.64 4.28
CA ASN A 153 3.57 -25.86 3.64
C ASN A 153 4.33 -24.95 4.62
N ALA A 154 3.77 -24.73 5.80
CA ALA A 154 4.32 -23.89 6.86
C ALA A 154 4.28 -24.65 8.19
N PRO A 155 5.21 -25.60 8.42
CA PRO A 155 5.18 -26.47 9.59
C PRO A 155 5.10 -25.70 10.91
N GLY A 156 4.09 -26.02 11.73
CA GLY A 156 3.80 -25.38 13.00
C GLY A 156 2.78 -24.25 12.93
N PHE A 157 2.40 -23.81 11.74
CA PHE A 157 1.31 -22.84 11.56
C PHE A 157 -0.02 -23.55 11.29
N THR A 158 -1.08 -22.93 11.80
CA THR A 158 -2.46 -23.26 11.48
C THR A 158 -3.17 -22.01 10.99
N TRP A 159 -4.37 -22.14 10.45
CA TRP A 159 -5.13 -20.97 10.01
C TRP A 159 -6.63 -21.21 10.14
N LYS A 160 -7.37 -20.11 10.23
CA LYS A 160 -8.84 -20.09 10.11
C LYS A 160 -9.33 -18.83 9.44
N VAL A 161 -10.49 -18.91 8.80
CA VAL A 161 -11.21 -17.78 8.20
C VAL A 161 -12.50 -17.56 8.98
N ILE A 162 -12.76 -16.34 9.40
CA ILE A 162 -13.87 -15.96 10.26
C ILE A 162 -14.66 -14.85 9.57
N GLY A 163 -15.95 -15.08 9.38
CA GLY A 163 -16.84 -14.19 8.64
C GLY A 163 -17.12 -14.65 7.22
N SER A 164 -17.56 -13.74 6.36
CA SER A 164 -18.02 -14.03 5.01
C SER A 164 -17.25 -13.22 3.98
N PHE A 165 -16.74 -13.90 2.96
CA PHE A 165 -15.98 -13.28 1.88
C PHE A 165 -16.60 -13.64 0.53
N SER A 166 -16.79 -12.64 -0.34
CA SER A 166 -17.13 -12.87 -1.74
C SER A 166 -15.95 -13.47 -2.48
N GLN A 167 -16.20 -14.26 -3.52
CA GLN A 167 -15.15 -14.71 -4.41
C GLN A 167 -14.61 -13.53 -5.22
N GLN A 168 -13.28 -13.47 -5.39
CA GLN A 168 -12.58 -12.45 -6.15
C GLN A 168 -11.50 -13.07 -7.04
N PRO A 169 -11.21 -12.48 -8.20
CA PRO A 169 -10.08 -12.90 -9.02
C PRO A 169 -8.76 -12.53 -8.32
N VAL A 170 -7.87 -13.50 -8.19
CA VAL A 170 -6.56 -13.33 -7.54
C VAL A 170 -5.45 -13.92 -8.41
N LEU A 171 -4.36 -13.19 -8.55
CA LEU A 171 -3.14 -13.62 -9.22
C LEU A 171 -2.24 -14.37 -8.23
N PHE A 172 -1.88 -15.63 -8.54
CA PHE A 172 -1.04 -16.50 -7.73
C PHE A 172 0.43 -16.46 -8.18
N ASP A 173 1.10 -15.31 -7.97
CA ASP A 173 2.47 -15.03 -8.39
C ASP A 173 3.44 -14.80 -7.21
N ALA A 174 2.98 -14.94 -5.97
CA ALA A 174 3.81 -14.70 -4.81
C ALA A 174 4.94 -15.74 -4.70
N THR A 175 6.13 -15.27 -4.35
CA THR A 175 7.35 -16.08 -4.26
C THR A 175 7.63 -16.63 -2.85
N ASP A 176 6.88 -16.17 -1.85
CA ASP A 176 6.95 -16.65 -0.47
C ASP A 176 5.56 -16.64 0.18
N LEU A 177 5.43 -17.36 1.31
CA LEU A 177 4.13 -17.55 1.96
C LEU A 177 3.58 -16.23 2.54
N LYS A 178 4.42 -15.35 3.07
CA LYS A 178 3.97 -14.06 3.62
C LYS A 178 3.36 -13.20 2.51
N SER A 179 4.07 -13.07 1.39
CA SER A 179 3.58 -12.34 0.21
C SER A 179 2.30 -12.96 -0.35
N GLY A 180 2.19 -14.29 -0.33
CA GLY A 180 0.99 -15.01 -0.76
C GLY A 180 -0.22 -14.69 0.11
N ILE A 181 -0.07 -14.71 1.42
CA ILE A 181 -1.14 -14.38 2.38
C ILE A 181 -1.52 -12.89 2.30
N SER A 182 -0.57 -12.00 2.06
CA SER A 182 -0.83 -10.56 1.92
C SER A 182 -1.74 -10.22 0.74
N LYS A 183 -1.88 -11.12 -0.25
CA LYS A 183 -2.88 -10.97 -1.32
C LYS A 183 -4.32 -10.91 -0.80
N ILE A 184 -4.57 -11.46 0.39
CA ILE A 184 -5.89 -11.39 1.03
C ILE A 184 -6.25 -9.92 1.30
N THR A 185 -5.39 -9.19 1.99
CA THR A 185 -5.64 -7.77 2.31
C THR A 185 -5.53 -6.85 1.09
N ALA A 186 -4.77 -7.23 0.09
CA ALA A 186 -4.70 -6.51 -1.19
C ALA A 186 -5.99 -6.66 -2.02
N THR A 187 -6.67 -7.81 -1.91
CA THR A 187 -7.90 -8.10 -2.68
C THR A 187 -9.17 -7.73 -1.91
N TRP A 188 -9.24 -8.11 -0.65
CA TRP A 188 -10.31 -7.71 0.28
C TRP A 188 -9.76 -6.65 1.22
N THR A 189 -9.88 -5.39 0.83
CA THR A 189 -9.25 -4.24 1.51
C THR A 189 -9.71 -4.01 2.95
N ASP A 190 -10.84 -4.59 3.32
CA ASP A 190 -11.43 -4.59 4.67
C ASP A 190 -11.12 -5.86 5.48
N ALA A 191 -10.41 -6.81 4.89
CA ALA A 191 -9.99 -8.03 5.58
C ALA A 191 -8.90 -7.74 6.60
N VAL A 192 -8.92 -8.48 7.70
CA VAL A 192 -7.89 -8.40 8.74
C VAL A 192 -7.20 -9.75 8.89
N ILE A 193 -5.88 -9.74 8.77
CA ILE A 193 -5.00 -10.85 9.11
C ILE A 193 -4.46 -10.62 10.52
N TYR A 194 -4.90 -11.43 11.48
CA TYR A 194 -4.49 -11.33 12.88
C TYR A 194 -3.60 -12.50 13.26
N PRO A 195 -2.36 -12.24 13.72
CA PRO A 195 -1.48 -13.30 14.21
C PRO A 195 -1.88 -13.71 15.64
N ASN A 196 -2.32 -14.95 15.79
CA ASN A 196 -2.72 -15.54 17.05
C ASN A 196 -1.74 -16.66 17.46
N GLY A 197 -0.57 -16.28 17.99
CA GLY A 197 0.54 -17.21 18.16
C GLY A 197 0.99 -17.78 16.81
N TYR A 198 0.85 -19.09 16.63
CA TYR A 198 1.11 -19.79 15.35
C TYR A 198 -0.16 -20.00 14.50
N GLU A 199 -1.31 -19.49 14.94
CA GLU A 199 -2.54 -19.52 14.15
C GLU A 199 -2.70 -18.21 13.39
N ILE A 200 -3.00 -18.30 12.08
CA ILE A 200 -3.26 -17.19 11.19
C ILE A 200 -4.77 -17.01 11.13
N ASP A 201 -5.31 -16.00 11.81
CA ASP A 201 -6.73 -15.71 11.81
C ASP A 201 -7.03 -14.67 10.72
N VAL A 202 -7.92 -14.99 9.79
CA VAL A 202 -8.40 -14.03 8.77
C VAL A 202 -9.85 -13.69 9.06
N TYR A 203 -10.12 -12.42 9.28
CA TYR A 203 -11.44 -11.89 9.59
C TYR A 203 -11.96 -11.02 8.46
N ASP A 204 -13.29 -11.04 8.24
CA ASP A 204 -13.95 -9.93 7.59
C ASP A 204 -14.08 -8.74 8.56
N HIS A 205 -14.40 -7.55 8.03
CA HIS A 205 -14.55 -6.32 8.81
C HIS A 205 -15.46 -6.50 10.04
N ASP A 206 -16.68 -6.97 9.82
CA ASP A 206 -17.71 -7.05 10.87
C ASP A 206 -17.42 -8.12 11.92
N SER A 207 -16.64 -9.13 11.58
CA SER A 207 -16.22 -10.16 12.53
C SER A 207 -15.07 -9.70 13.40
N PHE A 208 -14.21 -8.81 12.90
CA PHE A 208 -13.06 -8.28 13.63
C PHE A 208 -13.44 -7.08 14.51
N TYR A 209 -14.05 -6.05 13.90
CA TYR A 209 -14.40 -4.83 14.60
C TYR A 209 -15.69 -4.98 15.37
N LYS A 210 -15.60 -5.04 16.69
CA LYS A 210 -16.77 -5.27 17.57
C LYS A 210 -16.78 -4.32 18.76
N TYR A 211 -17.97 -3.78 19.03
CA TYR A 211 -18.20 -3.05 20.27
C TYR A 211 -18.32 -4.04 21.45
N ARG A 212 -17.33 -4.00 22.35
CA ARG A 212 -17.28 -4.86 23.55
C ARG A 212 -17.69 -4.14 24.82
N GLY A 213 -18.22 -2.90 24.70
CA GLY A 213 -18.69 -2.11 25.83
C GLY A 213 -17.60 -1.28 26.49
N HIS A 214 -16.39 -1.25 25.91
CA HIS A 214 -15.31 -0.44 26.47
C HIS A 214 -15.53 1.04 26.17
N ARG A 215 -15.18 1.86 27.16
CA ARG A 215 -15.25 3.31 27.11
C ARG A 215 -13.94 3.90 27.59
N ILE A 216 -13.55 4.99 27.01
CA ILE A 216 -12.39 5.79 27.41
C ILE A 216 -12.84 7.23 27.59
N ASP A 217 -12.77 7.73 28.82
CA ASP A 217 -13.05 9.13 29.18
C ASP A 217 -11.73 9.92 29.27
N TYR A 218 -11.65 11.02 28.54
CA TYR A 218 -10.53 11.95 28.69
C TYR A 218 -10.47 12.53 30.12
N LEU A 219 -9.26 12.62 30.68
CA LEU A 219 -8.93 13.00 32.04
C LEU A 219 -9.29 11.99 33.14
N HIS A 220 -10.05 10.94 32.84
CA HIS A 220 -10.28 9.86 33.80
C HIS A 220 -9.38 8.65 33.47
N ASP A 221 -9.48 8.15 32.23
CA ASP A 221 -8.80 6.93 31.80
C ASP A 221 -7.53 7.25 31.01
N THR A 222 -7.30 8.54 30.66
CA THR A 222 -6.18 8.98 29.84
C THR A 222 -5.46 10.16 30.48
N SER A 223 -4.13 10.19 30.31
CA SER A 223 -3.28 11.33 30.69
C SER A 223 -3.10 12.32 29.53
N GLN A 224 -3.15 11.82 28.31
CA GLN A 224 -2.97 12.61 27.08
C GLN A 224 -3.84 12.04 25.96
N VAL A 225 -4.35 12.94 25.12
CA VAL A 225 -5.07 12.63 23.87
C VAL A 225 -4.57 13.54 22.78
N GLN A 226 -4.24 12.96 21.64
CA GLN A 226 -3.96 13.68 20.40
C GLN A 226 -5.05 13.30 19.38
N LEU A 227 -5.65 14.30 18.75
CA LEU A 227 -6.64 14.13 17.69
C LEU A 227 -6.05 14.67 16.39
N ASP A 228 -5.94 13.81 15.39
CA ASP A 228 -5.46 14.16 14.06
C ASP A 228 -6.57 13.92 13.05
N THR A 229 -6.74 14.85 12.12
CA THR A 229 -7.75 14.75 11.06
C THR A 229 -7.04 14.74 9.71
N ASP A 230 -7.26 13.70 8.92
CA ASP A 230 -6.66 13.53 7.59
C ASP A 230 -7.74 13.60 6.51
N SER A 231 -7.72 14.66 5.71
CA SER A 231 -8.63 14.85 4.59
C SER A 231 -8.14 14.23 3.28
N THR A 232 -6.89 13.75 3.22
CA THR A 232 -6.32 13.14 2.01
C THR A 232 -6.98 11.81 1.65
N VAL A 233 -7.64 11.20 2.61
CA VAL A 233 -8.36 9.92 2.44
C VAL A 233 -9.74 10.09 1.82
N ILE A 234 -10.28 11.31 1.71
CA ILE A 234 -11.62 11.55 1.18
C ILE A 234 -11.69 11.03 -0.26
N LYS A 235 -12.74 10.25 -0.52
CA LYS A 235 -13.09 9.74 -1.85
C LYS A 235 -14.58 9.96 -2.02
N ASN A 236 -14.97 10.94 -2.82
CA ASN A 236 -16.38 11.29 -2.98
C ASN A 236 -16.84 11.35 -4.43
N GLN A 237 -15.96 10.99 -5.38
CA GLN A 237 -16.31 10.75 -6.76
C GLN A 237 -15.47 9.61 -7.33
N PHE A 238 -16.10 8.73 -8.10
CA PHE A 238 -15.46 7.72 -8.93
C PHE A 238 -16.09 7.70 -10.31
N ARG A 239 -15.31 7.39 -11.35
CA ARG A 239 -15.85 6.89 -12.59
C ARG A 239 -15.95 5.36 -12.50
N VAL A 240 -17.16 4.85 -12.40
CA VAL A 240 -17.42 3.41 -12.27
C VAL A 240 -17.35 2.76 -13.64
N VAL A 241 -16.50 1.74 -13.76
CA VAL A 241 -16.28 0.98 -14.98
C VAL A 241 -16.58 -0.49 -14.68
N GLY A 242 -17.60 -1.02 -15.34
CA GLY A 242 -18.03 -2.40 -15.18
C GLY A 242 -17.36 -3.36 -16.16
N ALA A 243 -17.88 -4.58 -16.19
CA ALA A 243 -17.44 -5.63 -17.10
C ALA A 243 -17.60 -5.22 -18.56
N THR A 244 -16.66 -5.68 -19.38
CA THR A 244 -16.73 -5.61 -20.84
C THR A 244 -17.12 -6.96 -21.41
N TYR A 245 -17.77 -6.99 -22.57
CA TYR A 245 -18.00 -8.20 -23.33
C TYR A 245 -17.47 -8.05 -24.75
N SER A 246 -16.82 -9.09 -25.25
CA SER A 246 -16.42 -9.16 -26.66
C SER A 246 -17.52 -9.83 -27.45
N ASN A 247 -18.01 -9.16 -28.49
CA ASN A 247 -18.89 -9.79 -29.48
C ASN A 247 -18.04 -10.70 -30.37
N SER A 248 -17.88 -11.96 -30.03
CA SER A 248 -17.22 -12.93 -30.91
C SER A 248 -18.14 -13.29 -32.08
N GLY A 249 -18.18 -12.41 -33.06
CA GLY A 249 -18.61 -12.79 -34.41
C GLY A 249 -17.54 -13.72 -35.00
N THR A 250 -17.93 -14.95 -35.36
CA THR A 250 -17.09 -15.95 -36.00
C THR A 250 -16.35 -15.43 -37.20
N GLY A 251 -15.05 -15.27 -37.07
CA GLY A 251 -14.11 -14.97 -38.16
C GLY A 251 -12.71 -15.34 -37.70
N THR A 252 -12.22 -16.48 -38.16
CA THR A 252 -10.90 -17.04 -37.91
C THR A 252 -9.79 -16.12 -38.34
N ALA A 253 -9.00 -15.60 -37.42
CA ALA A 253 -7.57 -15.34 -37.59
C ALA A 253 -6.91 -15.32 -36.20
N ASP A 254 -6.33 -16.45 -35.84
CA ASP A 254 -5.40 -16.61 -34.74
C ASP A 254 -4.13 -15.80 -35.07
N THR A 255 -3.88 -14.72 -34.34
CA THR A 255 -2.62 -13.97 -34.36
C THR A 255 -2.01 -13.83 -32.98
N GLY A 256 -2.07 -14.84 -32.13
CA GLY A 256 -1.14 -15.07 -30.99
C GLY A 256 -0.60 -13.86 -30.20
N LEU A 257 -1.35 -12.73 -30.12
CA LEU A 257 -0.92 -11.54 -29.37
C LEU A 257 -1.75 -11.39 -28.08
N PRO A 258 -1.14 -11.01 -26.97
CA PRO A 258 -1.85 -10.78 -25.72
C PRO A 258 -2.89 -9.67 -25.88
N ASN A 259 -4.06 -9.86 -25.27
CA ASN A 259 -5.18 -8.92 -25.26
C ASN A 259 -4.72 -7.50 -24.85
N GLY A 260 -4.92 -6.52 -25.75
CA GLY A 260 -4.59 -5.12 -25.52
C GLY A 260 -3.43 -4.56 -26.35
N ALA A 261 -2.75 -5.35 -27.16
CA ALA A 261 -1.74 -4.85 -28.08
C ALA A 261 -2.42 -4.16 -29.29
N ILE A 262 -2.27 -2.84 -29.39
CA ILE A 262 -2.62 -2.09 -30.59
C ILE A 262 -1.68 -2.58 -31.70
N GLY A 263 -2.26 -3.17 -32.77
CA GLY A 263 -1.47 -3.71 -33.86
C GLY A 263 -0.69 -2.61 -34.57
N PRO A 264 0.39 -2.96 -35.31
CA PRO A 264 1.28 -2.00 -36.00
C PRO A 264 0.60 -1.14 -37.10
N ASN A 265 -0.69 -1.33 -37.33
CA ASN A 265 -1.52 -0.57 -38.28
C ASN A 265 -2.53 0.38 -37.58
N ALA A 266 -2.57 0.49 -36.26
CA ALA A 266 -3.43 1.45 -35.60
C ALA A 266 -2.98 2.89 -35.91
N LYS A 267 -3.94 3.74 -36.29
CA LYS A 267 -3.68 5.11 -36.78
C LYS A 267 -4.60 6.09 -36.02
N GLY A 268 -4.15 7.35 -35.94
CA GLY A 268 -4.90 8.45 -35.36
C GLY A 268 -4.47 8.81 -33.93
N ALA A 269 -4.83 10.02 -33.50
CA ALA A 269 -4.47 10.56 -32.19
C ALA A 269 -4.95 9.65 -31.02
N GLN A 270 -6.14 9.09 -31.15
CA GLN A 270 -6.71 8.23 -30.08
C GLN A 270 -5.91 6.93 -29.90
N ALA A 271 -5.38 6.36 -30.99
CA ALA A 271 -4.52 5.18 -30.88
C ALA A 271 -3.22 5.50 -30.13
N VAL A 272 -2.59 6.65 -30.42
CA VAL A 272 -1.37 7.10 -29.73
C VAL A 272 -1.64 7.37 -28.24
N ILE A 273 -2.77 8.01 -27.94
CA ILE A 273 -3.19 8.29 -26.56
C ILE A 273 -3.44 6.97 -25.78
N ALA A 274 -4.17 6.04 -26.38
CA ALA A 274 -4.48 4.76 -25.76
C ALA A 274 -3.21 3.94 -25.51
N ASP A 275 -2.29 3.91 -26.49
CA ASP A 275 -1.02 3.22 -26.34
C ASP A 275 -0.16 3.82 -25.22
N ALA A 276 -0.01 5.13 -25.18
CA ALA A 276 0.73 5.79 -24.12
C ALA A 276 0.12 5.52 -22.72
N LYS A 277 -1.21 5.57 -22.63
CA LYS A 277 -1.93 5.36 -21.38
C LYS A 277 -1.85 3.93 -20.83
N LYS A 278 -1.54 2.92 -21.65
CA LYS A 278 -1.34 1.55 -21.13
C LYS A 278 -0.15 1.44 -20.17
N TYR A 279 0.77 2.40 -20.19
CA TYR A 279 1.92 2.47 -19.30
C TYR A 279 1.65 3.28 -18.01
N LEU A 280 0.45 3.82 -17.81
CA LEU A 280 0.12 4.50 -16.55
C LEU A 280 0.32 3.56 -15.36
N GLY A 281 0.99 4.08 -14.31
CA GLY A 281 1.31 3.30 -13.12
C GLY A 281 2.58 2.47 -13.21
N VAL A 282 3.24 2.35 -14.37
CA VAL A 282 4.56 1.70 -14.47
C VAL A 282 5.56 2.49 -13.62
N PRO A 283 6.37 1.83 -12.77
CA PRO A 283 7.28 2.52 -11.87
C PRO A 283 8.46 3.16 -12.64
N TYR A 284 8.89 4.33 -12.20
CA TYR A 284 10.10 4.95 -12.72
C TYR A 284 11.35 4.16 -12.29
N VAL A 285 12.13 3.70 -13.27
CA VAL A 285 13.42 3.05 -13.05
C VAL A 285 14.48 3.74 -13.91
N TRP A 286 15.45 4.38 -13.28
CA TRP A 286 16.56 5.02 -13.99
C TRP A 286 17.33 4.00 -14.86
N GLY A 287 17.42 4.27 -16.15
CA GLY A 287 18.01 3.31 -17.09
C GLY A 287 17.16 2.08 -17.35
N GLY A 288 15.88 2.11 -16.96
CA GLY A 288 14.93 1.01 -17.07
C GLY A 288 14.67 0.52 -18.49
N ALA A 289 13.88 -0.53 -18.59
CA ALA A 289 13.53 -1.20 -19.86
C ALA A 289 12.70 -0.31 -20.81
N GLY A 290 12.43 -0.81 -21.98
CA GLY A 290 11.53 -0.17 -22.96
C GLY A 290 12.26 0.56 -24.07
N GLY A 291 11.51 0.81 -25.17
CA GLY A 291 12.01 1.51 -26.36
C GLY A 291 13.25 0.87 -26.97
N ALA A 292 14.23 1.69 -27.28
CA ALA A 292 15.50 1.26 -27.86
C ALA A 292 16.36 0.41 -26.91
N ARG A 293 16.10 0.45 -25.60
CA ARG A 293 16.82 -0.38 -24.61
C ARG A 293 16.33 -1.83 -24.59
N GLY A 294 15.11 -2.10 -25.08
CA GLY A 294 14.51 -3.44 -25.01
C GLY A 294 14.07 -3.84 -23.60
N GLY A 295 13.83 -5.14 -23.38
CA GLY A 295 13.30 -5.66 -22.13
C GLY A 295 11.79 -5.43 -21.96
N ASN A 296 11.26 -5.79 -20.79
CA ASN A 296 9.83 -5.61 -20.49
C ASN A 296 9.58 -4.18 -19.98
N PRO A 297 8.83 -3.33 -20.73
CA PRO A 297 8.57 -1.94 -20.32
C PRO A 297 7.74 -1.84 -19.03
N PHE A 298 6.94 -2.86 -18.71
CA PHE A 298 6.12 -2.88 -17.48
C PHE A 298 6.94 -3.17 -16.21
N SER A 299 8.19 -3.59 -16.33
CA SER A 299 9.08 -3.77 -15.17
C SER A 299 9.66 -2.46 -14.64
N GLY A 300 9.51 -1.37 -15.37
CA GLY A 300 9.94 -0.02 -15.03
C GLY A 300 10.70 0.66 -16.17
N MET A 301 10.36 1.91 -16.40
CA MET A 301 10.94 2.79 -17.43
C MET A 301 11.47 4.08 -16.82
N ASP A 302 12.37 4.77 -17.52
CA ASP A 302 12.65 6.18 -17.27
C ASP A 302 11.93 7.07 -18.31
N CYS A 303 12.05 8.40 -18.16
CA CYS A 303 11.38 9.36 -19.03
C CYS A 303 11.66 9.13 -20.52
N SER A 304 12.90 8.82 -20.87
CA SER A 304 13.32 8.62 -22.26
C SER A 304 12.96 7.23 -22.81
N SER A 305 13.06 6.19 -22.00
CA SER A 305 12.65 4.85 -22.43
C SER A 305 11.13 4.72 -22.59
N PHE A 306 10.34 5.45 -21.79
CA PHE A 306 8.89 5.54 -21.95
C PHE A 306 8.52 6.14 -23.33
N VAL A 307 9.03 7.34 -23.66
CA VAL A 307 8.72 7.99 -24.95
C VAL A 307 9.23 7.14 -26.10
N SER A 308 10.46 6.59 -26.00
CA SER A 308 11.01 5.67 -27.00
C SER A 308 10.15 4.42 -27.18
N GLN A 309 9.54 3.90 -26.10
CA GLN A 309 8.65 2.73 -26.17
C GLN A 309 7.35 3.03 -26.91
N VAL A 310 6.68 4.13 -26.58
CA VAL A 310 5.45 4.53 -27.29
C VAL A 310 5.73 4.70 -28.79
N TYR A 311 6.83 5.36 -29.16
CA TYR A 311 7.21 5.50 -30.56
C TYR A 311 7.48 4.17 -31.25
N LYS A 312 8.17 3.26 -30.57
CA LYS A 312 8.45 1.90 -31.05
C LYS A 312 7.18 1.10 -31.29
N ASP A 313 6.16 1.25 -30.46
CA ASP A 313 4.88 0.56 -30.60
C ASP A 313 4.16 0.97 -31.91
N PHE A 314 4.46 2.15 -32.44
CA PHE A 314 4.03 2.63 -33.75
C PHE A 314 5.06 2.43 -34.86
N GLY A 315 6.08 1.60 -34.62
CA GLY A 315 7.12 1.27 -35.60
C GLY A 315 8.16 2.39 -35.85
N ILE A 316 8.20 3.40 -34.97
CA ILE A 316 9.16 4.51 -35.05
C ILE A 316 10.32 4.23 -34.08
N SER A 317 11.54 4.11 -34.62
CA SER A 317 12.73 3.88 -33.83
C SER A 317 13.40 5.20 -33.45
N ILE A 318 13.37 5.56 -32.14
CA ILE A 318 14.11 6.69 -31.59
C ILE A 318 14.95 6.21 -30.39
N PRO A 319 16.09 6.86 -30.08
CA PRO A 319 16.90 6.49 -28.92
C PRO A 319 16.12 6.55 -27.61
N ALA A 320 16.55 5.80 -26.58
CA ALA A 320 16.04 5.93 -25.21
C ALA A 320 17.03 6.72 -24.34
N TYR A 321 17.41 7.90 -24.78
CA TYR A 321 18.28 8.84 -24.09
C TYR A 321 17.91 10.27 -24.51
N THR A 322 17.53 11.12 -23.58
CA THR A 322 16.87 12.40 -23.82
C THR A 322 17.60 13.28 -24.83
N VAL A 323 18.89 13.56 -24.62
CA VAL A 323 19.68 14.39 -25.56
C VAL A 323 19.78 13.78 -26.95
N ALA A 324 19.87 12.44 -27.03
CA ALA A 324 19.93 11.77 -28.33
C ALA A 324 18.59 11.75 -29.07
N MET A 325 17.48 12.08 -28.40
CA MET A 325 16.15 12.20 -29.01
C MET A 325 15.93 13.55 -29.68
N GLU A 326 16.64 14.60 -29.27
CA GLU A 326 16.49 15.95 -29.78
C GLU A 326 16.53 16.07 -31.32
N PRO A 327 17.38 15.35 -32.09
CA PRO A 327 17.39 15.46 -33.51
C PRO A 327 16.30 14.64 -34.23
N TYR A 328 15.36 14.01 -33.52
CA TYR A 328 14.33 13.15 -34.10
C TYR A 328 13.01 13.88 -34.41
N GLY A 329 12.96 15.20 -34.21
CA GLY A 329 11.83 16.05 -34.49
C GLY A 329 12.27 17.41 -35.04
N HIS A 330 11.29 18.28 -35.26
CA HIS A 330 11.50 19.72 -35.48
C HIS A 330 10.73 20.51 -34.42
N GLU A 331 11.28 21.63 -34.04
CA GLU A 331 10.71 22.47 -32.98
C GLU A 331 9.33 23.03 -33.39
N VAL A 332 8.38 22.98 -32.44
CA VAL A 332 7.03 23.54 -32.57
C VAL A 332 6.70 24.45 -31.40
N GLY A 333 5.94 25.51 -31.66
CA GLY A 333 5.51 26.45 -30.63
C GLY A 333 4.50 25.81 -29.65
N ARG A 334 4.45 26.27 -28.41
CA ARG A 334 3.52 25.77 -27.37
C ARG A 334 2.07 25.72 -27.84
N SER A 335 1.60 26.69 -28.61
CA SER A 335 0.22 26.73 -29.14
C SER A 335 -0.06 25.70 -30.23
N GLN A 336 0.98 25.10 -30.81
CA GLN A 336 0.89 24.13 -31.90
C GLN A 336 1.04 22.68 -31.38
N VAL A 337 1.26 22.49 -30.05
CA VAL A 337 1.44 21.17 -29.44
C VAL A 337 0.23 20.29 -29.68
N GLN A 338 0.48 19.06 -30.13
CA GLN A 338 -0.53 18.04 -30.38
C GLN A 338 -0.10 16.67 -29.84
N THR A 339 -1.01 15.71 -29.89
CA THR A 339 -0.73 14.32 -29.51
C THR A 339 0.54 13.81 -30.18
N GLY A 340 1.40 13.15 -29.41
CA GLY A 340 2.65 12.54 -29.88
C GLY A 340 3.84 13.50 -29.92
N ASP A 341 3.67 14.81 -29.69
CA ASP A 341 4.80 15.73 -29.63
C ASP A 341 5.65 15.49 -28.36
N MET A 342 6.96 15.62 -28.49
CA MET A 342 7.94 15.45 -27.44
C MET A 342 8.23 16.79 -26.74
N GLY A 343 8.04 16.85 -25.40
CA GLY A 343 8.36 18.03 -24.60
C GLY A 343 9.64 17.83 -23.81
N PHE A 344 10.63 18.67 -24.06
CA PHE A 344 11.96 18.58 -23.44
C PHE A 344 12.16 19.61 -22.34
N TYR A 345 12.93 19.23 -21.33
CA TYR A 345 13.35 20.07 -20.22
C TYR A 345 14.86 20.26 -20.22
N GLY A 346 15.33 21.49 -20.22
CA GLY A 346 16.73 21.84 -20.33
C GLY A 346 17.04 22.60 -21.64
N SER A 347 18.32 22.91 -21.89
CA SER A 347 18.77 23.52 -23.14
C SER A 347 18.96 22.48 -24.24
N HIS A 348 18.92 22.90 -25.49
CA HIS A 348 19.34 22.06 -26.60
C HIS A 348 20.76 21.49 -26.40
N GLY A 349 20.93 20.21 -26.65
CA GLY A 349 22.18 19.48 -26.39
C GLY A 349 22.42 19.17 -24.91
N GLY A 350 21.51 19.54 -24.02
CA GLY A 350 21.60 19.34 -22.58
C GLY A 350 20.26 19.06 -21.91
N SER A 351 19.28 18.51 -22.65
CA SER A 351 17.99 18.10 -22.08
C SER A 351 18.16 16.98 -21.07
N PHE A 352 17.54 17.12 -19.91
CA PHE A 352 17.66 16.18 -18.79
C PHE A 352 16.39 15.41 -18.50
N HIS A 353 15.26 15.82 -19.10
CA HIS A 353 13.96 15.16 -18.92
C HIS A 353 13.10 15.33 -20.17
N ILE A 354 12.12 14.42 -20.35
CA ILE A 354 11.23 14.41 -21.51
C ILE A 354 9.83 13.94 -21.10
N CYS A 355 8.82 14.49 -21.79
CA CYS A 355 7.44 14.03 -21.73
C CYS A 355 6.87 13.86 -23.13
N MET A 356 5.68 13.31 -23.26
CA MET A 356 4.91 13.26 -24.52
C MET A 356 3.55 13.93 -24.32
N ALA A 357 3.14 14.78 -25.26
CA ALA A 357 1.80 15.36 -25.26
C ALA A 357 0.75 14.31 -25.69
N ILE A 358 -0.34 14.23 -24.96
CA ILE A 358 -1.54 13.48 -25.35
C ILE A 358 -2.63 14.39 -25.91
N ASP A 359 -2.57 15.66 -25.61
CA ASP A 359 -3.31 16.76 -26.25
C ASP A 359 -2.56 18.08 -26.05
N ASN A 360 -3.16 19.21 -26.41
CA ASN A 360 -2.51 20.53 -26.26
C ASN A 360 -2.44 21.05 -24.82
N ASN A 361 -3.07 20.38 -23.85
CA ASN A 361 -3.11 20.77 -22.43
C ASN A 361 -2.50 19.74 -21.49
N THR A 362 -2.43 18.48 -21.94
CA THR A 362 -2.07 17.35 -21.08
C THR A 362 -0.87 16.60 -21.66
N MET A 363 0.06 16.27 -20.80
CA MET A 363 1.20 15.40 -21.11
C MET A 363 1.13 14.10 -20.30
N ILE A 364 1.84 13.07 -20.79
CA ILE A 364 2.10 11.81 -20.08
C ILE A 364 3.61 11.58 -20.02
N TYR A 365 4.11 11.09 -18.91
CA TYR A 365 5.56 10.94 -18.68
C TYR A 365 5.89 10.05 -17.49
N GLU A 366 7.13 9.58 -17.45
CA GLU A 366 7.77 8.95 -16.30
C GLU A 366 8.50 10.01 -15.48
N PRO A 367 8.04 10.38 -14.26
CA PRO A 367 8.48 11.61 -13.61
C PRO A 367 9.87 11.53 -12.95
N ALA A 368 10.08 10.62 -12.00
CA ALA A 368 11.31 10.51 -11.22
C ALA A 368 11.33 9.22 -10.38
N PRO A 369 12.49 8.81 -9.83
CA PRO A 369 12.57 7.69 -8.89
C PRO A 369 11.57 7.80 -7.74
N GLY A 370 10.90 6.68 -7.42
CA GLY A 370 9.85 6.62 -6.41
C GLY A 370 8.47 7.08 -6.87
N GLN A 371 8.32 7.44 -8.13
CA GLN A 371 7.04 7.74 -8.78
C GLN A 371 6.79 6.77 -9.93
N SER A 372 5.58 6.86 -10.52
CA SER A 372 5.18 6.03 -11.66
C SER A 372 4.69 6.91 -12.80
N CYS A 373 4.60 6.32 -14.00
CA CYS A 373 4.04 6.95 -15.19
C CYS A 373 2.67 7.56 -14.88
N LYS A 374 2.51 8.83 -15.23
CA LYS A 374 1.29 9.59 -14.96
C LYS A 374 1.01 10.64 -16.02
N THR A 375 -0.24 11.11 -16.04
CA THR A 375 -0.62 12.31 -16.79
C THR A 375 -0.53 13.55 -15.91
N GLN A 376 -0.27 14.69 -16.53
CA GLN A 376 -0.23 15.99 -15.85
C GLN A 376 -0.56 17.12 -16.84
N SER A 377 -1.13 18.22 -16.31
CA SER A 377 -1.29 19.43 -17.11
C SER A 377 0.08 20.00 -17.52
N ILE A 378 0.21 20.31 -18.82
CA ILE A 378 1.43 20.93 -19.37
C ILE A 378 1.75 22.24 -18.64
N ASP A 379 0.74 23.05 -18.33
CA ASP A 379 0.93 24.34 -17.69
C ASP A 379 1.39 24.24 -16.22
N SER A 380 1.15 23.09 -15.54
CA SER A 380 1.62 22.88 -14.18
C SER A 380 3.08 22.44 -14.08
N TYR A 381 3.63 21.89 -15.15
CA TYR A 381 5.06 21.54 -15.28
C TYR A 381 5.45 21.68 -16.75
N PRO A 382 5.67 22.94 -17.24
CA PRO A 382 5.86 23.19 -18.66
C PRO A 382 7.24 22.75 -19.15
N PRO A 383 7.33 21.96 -20.22
CA PRO A 383 8.58 21.74 -20.94
C PRO A 383 9.22 23.04 -21.41
N THR A 384 10.54 23.04 -21.53
CA THR A 384 11.29 24.22 -22.00
C THR A 384 11.02 24.49 -23.47
N TRP A 385 10.89 23.43 -24.27
CA TRP A 385 10.62 23.46 -25.70
C TRP A 385 9.97 22.16 -26.16
N TRP A 386 9.38 22.17 -27.37
CA TRP A 386 8.64 21.05 -27.94
C TRP A 386 9.14 20.69 -29.32
N GLU A 387 9.14 19.39 -29.61
CA GLU A 387 9.44 18.87 -30.98
C GLU A 387 8.36 17.94 -31.47
N ARG A 388 8.15 18.00 -32.79
CA ARG A 388 7.26 17.14 -33.53
C ARG A 388 8.05 16.20 -34.41
N ASN A 389 7.84 14.91 -34.24
CA ASN A 389 8.33 13.89 -35.17
C ASN A 389 7.36 13.70 -36.32
N ASP A 390 7.87 13.82 -37.56
CA ASP A 390 7.02 13.77 -38.77
C ASP A 390 6.34 12.42 -38.99
N GLN A 391 6.95 11.31 -38.57
CA GLN A 391 6.36 9.98 -38.73
C GLN A 391 5.20 9.81 -37.71
N MET A 392 5.39 10.22 -36.45
CA MET A 392 4.34 10.22 -35.44
C MET A 392 3.20 11.17 -35.85
N ALA A 393 3.51 12.36 -36.38
CA ALA A 393 2.50 13.31 -36.84
C ALA A 393 1.63 12.74 -37.97
N LYS A 394 2.23 11.97 -38.91
CA LYS A 394 1.48 11.26 -39.94
C LYS A 394 0.55 10.19 -39.36
N ILE A 395 0.99 9.47 -38.35
CA ILE A 395 0.16 8.48 -37.65
C ILE A 395 -1.01 9.18 -36.99
N VAL A 396 -0.75 10.25 -36.23
CA VAL A 396 -1.76 11.06 -35.53
C VAL A 396 -2.80 11.64 -36.50
N SER A 397 -2.38 12.12 -37.68
CA SER A 397 -3.27 12.75 -38.68
C SER A 397 -3.99 11.76 -39.58
N SER A 398 -3.58 10.50 -39.65
CA SER A 398 -4.16 9.49 -40.56
C SER A 398 -5.42 8.81 -40.04
N GLY A 399 -5.85 9.13 -38.80
CA GLY A 399 -7.16 8.78 -38.24
C GLY A 399 -8.11 9.95 -38.48
N GLY A 400 -9.22 9.72 -39.20
CA GLY A 400 -10.18 10.75 -39.60
C GLY A 400 -10.59 11.64 -38.44
N GLY A 401 -10.30 12.93 -38.55
CA GLY A 401 -10.67 13.95 -37.56
C GLY A 401 -12.17 14.25 -37.66
N LEU A 402 -12.76 14.44 -36.48
CA LEU A 402 -14.03 15.13 -36.35
C LEU A 402 -13.83 16.62 -36.63
N THR A 403 -13.94 17.03 -37.88
CA THR A 403 -14.24 18.43 -38.27
C THR A 403 -15.45 18.40 -39.21
N GLY A 404 -16.55 18.97 -38.74
CA GLY A 404 -17.71 19.19 -39.58
C GLY A 404 -17.39 20.16 -40.72
N GLY A 405 -17.84 19.83 -41.95
CA GLY A 405 -17.75 20.67 -43.16
C GLY A 405 -17.98 19.83 -44.40
N ASP A 406 -19.18 19.89 -44.88
CA ASP A 406 -19.77 19.33 -46.09
C ASP A 406 -18.90 19.54 -47.36
N ASP A 407 -18.61 18.53 -48.15
CA ASP A 407 -18.93 18.45 -49.57
C ASP A 407 -18.59 17.06 -50.19
N GLY A 408 -19.52 16.60 -50.93
CA GLY A 408 -19.82 15.34 -51.54
C GLY A 408 -18.78 14.58 -52.37
N THR A 409 -19.15 13.30 -52.51
CA THR A 409 -18.74 12.28 -53.54
C THR A 409 -17.39 11.61 -53.32
N ASP A 410 -17.36 10.40 -52.76
CA ASP A 410 -17.31 9.14 -53.49
C ASP A 410 -17.38 7.93 -52.55
N ALA A 411 -18.11 6.94 -53.03
CA ALA A 411 -18.37 5.70 -52.35
C ALA A 411 -17.11 4.82 -52.27
N ASP A 412 -16.68 4.50 -51.08
CA ASP A 412 -16.15 3.19 -50.74
C ASP A 412 -16.45 2.94 -49.26
N THR A 413 -17.52 2.21 -49.05
CA THR A 413 -18.02 1.80 -47.74
C THR A 413 -17.14 0.66 -47.23
N GLU A 414 -16.00 0.95 -46.66
CA GLU A 414 -15.37 0.02 -45.72
C GLU A 414 -15.94 0.26 -44.32
N THR A 415 -16.79 -0.63 -43.94
CA THR A 415 -17.38 -0.70 -42.61
C THR A 415 -16.25 -0.96 -41.61
N TYR A 416 -15.73 0.09 -40.98
CA TYR A 416 -14.89 -0.03 -39.82
C TYR A 416 -15.79 -0.45 -38.64
N ASN A 417 -15.69 -1.72 -38.24
CA ASN A 417 -16.18 -2.17 -36.97
C ASN A 417 -15.33 -1.50 -35.90
N ASP A 418 -15.89 -0.45 -35.32
CA ASP A 418 -15.46 0.11 -34.04
C ASP A 418 -15.61 -1.00 -32.98
N GLN A 419 -14.52 -1.73 -32.71
CA GLN A 419 -14.44 -2.55 -31.51
C GLN A 419 -14.14 -1.61 -30.32
N GLN A 420 -15.10 -0.74 -30.01
CA GLN A 420 -15.22 -0.16 -28.70
C GLN A 420 -15.47 -1.31 -27.74
N ASP A 421 -14.68 -1.40 -26.66
CA ASP A 421 -15.00 -2.28 -25.53
C ASP A 421 -16.47 -2.10 -25.20
N GLN A 422 -17.27 -3.11 -25.50
CA GLN A 422 -18.70 -3.03 -25.24
C GLN A 422 -18.91 -3.35 -23.79
N TYR A 423 -19.20 -2.32 -23.01
CA TYR A 423 -19.54 -2.46 -21.60
C TYR A 423 -20.96 -3.01 -21.45
N TYR A 424 -21.19 -3.84 -20.44
CA TYR A 424 -22.55 -4.26 -20.06
C TYR A 424 -23.41 -3.05 -19.68
N PHE A 425 -22.81 -1.98 -19.17
CA PHE A 425 -23.40 -0.66 -19.00
C PHE A 425 -22.36 0.42 -19.26
N GLN A 426 -22.82 1.59 -19.69
CA GLN A 426 -21.89 2.71 -19.93
C GLN A 426 -21.23 3.15 -18.61
N PRO A 427 -19.91 3.36 -18.57
CA PRO A 427 -19.23 3.92 -17.40
C PRO A 427 -19.89 5.23 -16.96
N PHE A 428 -20.09 5.40 -15.66
CA PHE A 428 -20.77 6.56 -15.10
C PHE A 428 -20.04 7.14 -13.90
N LEU A 429 -20.30 8.42 -13.57
CA LEU A 429 -19.77 9.05 -12.37
C LEU A 429 -20.69 8.78 -11.19
N ALA A 430 -20.17 8.05 -10.19
CA ALA A 430 -20.79 7.94 -8.88
C ALA A 430 -20.25 9.06 -7.98
N LYS A 431 -21.16 9.74 -7.26
CA LYS A 431 -20.82 10.90 -6.42
C LYS A 431 -21.52 10.82 -5.08
N ASP A 432 -20.82 11.25 -4.04
CA ASP A 432 -21.40 11.59 -2.73
C ASP A 432 -21.59 13.11 -2.66
N GLU A 433 -22.77 13.58 -3.05
CA GLU A 433 -23.09 15.01 -3.12
C GLU A 433 -23.01 15.69 -1.75
N ASP A 434 -23.31 14.99 -0.65
CA ASP A 434 -23.24 15.53 0.71
C ASP A 434 -21.78 15.72 1.16
N SER A 435 -20.90 14.79 0.80
CA SER A 435 -19.47 14.92 1.03
C SER A 435 -18.88 16.04 0.18
N ILE A 436 -19.23 16.09 -1.11
CA ILE A 436 -18.75 17.13 -2.03
C ILE A 436 -19.18 18.52 -1.55
N LYS A 437 -20.40 18.68 -1.07
CA LYS A 437 -20.90 19.95 -0.52
C LYS A 437 -20.14 20.39 0.73
N ARG A 438 -19.69 19.45 1.57
CA ARG A 438 -18.98 19.74 2.83
C ARG A 438 -17.50 19.99 2.62
N TRP A 439 -16.85 19.19 1.79
CA TRP A 439 -15.40 19.11 1.71
C TRP A 439 -14.84 19.54 0.36
N GLY A 440 -15.67 19.70 -0.68
CA GLY A 440 -15.23 19.87 -2.06
C GLY A 440 -15.11 18.54 -2.79
N LEU A 441 -14.77 18.61 -4.08
CA LEU A 441 -14.64 17.45 -4.94
C LEU A 441 -13.29 16.75 -4.72
N PHE A 442 -13.33 15.46 -4.38
CA PHE A 442 -12.18 14.56 -4.33
C PHE A 442 -12.43 13.41 -5.30
N ASP A 443 -11.94 13.58 -6.55
CA ASP A 443 -12.05 12.58 -7.60
C ASP A 443 -10.96 11.53 -7.42
N SER A 444 -11.36 10.28 -7.28
CA SER A 444 -10.47 9.14 -7.07
C SER A 444 -10.23 8.32 -8.34
N GLY A 445 -10.67 8.84 -9.50
CA GLY A 445 -10.46 8.20 -10.80
C GLY A 445 -11.39 7.01 -11.07
N ASP A 446 -10.89 6.05 -11.82
CA ASP A 446 -11.67 4.89 -12.25
C ASP A 446 -11.78 3.84 -11.15
N LEU A 447 -13.01 3.45 -10.86
CA LEU A 447 -13.35 2.30 -10.01
C LEU A 447 -13.78 1.15 -10.93
N THR A 448 -12.82 0.30 -11.28
CA THR A 448 -13.03 -0.82 -12.20
C THR A 448 -13.38 -2.09 -11.46
N ASN A 449 -14.40 -2.81 -11.93
CA ASN A 449 -14.72 -4.14 -11.45
C ASN A 449 -15.38 -4.96 -12.57
N ASP A 450 -14.62 -5.92 -13.10
CA ASP A 450 -15.00 -6.77 -14.24
C ASP A 450 -16.14 -7.78 -13.91
N GLN A 451 -16.61 -7.81 -12.67
CA GLN A 451 -17.76 -8.63 -12.26
C GLN A 451 -19.08 -7.85 -12.34
N LEU A 452 -19.03 -6.53 -12.53
CA LEU A 452 -20.20 -5.68 -12.55
C LEU A 452 -20.81 -5.63 -13.95
N THR A 453 -21.91 -6.33 -14.14
CA THR A 453 -22.69 -6.35 -15.39
C THR A 453 -24.01 -5.56 -15.29
N ASP A 454 -24.42 -5.19 -14.08
CA ASP A 454 -25.64 -4.44 -13.80
C ASP A 454 -25.29 -3.06 -13.23
N PRO A 455 -25.86 -1.96 -13.79
CA PRO A 455 -25.54 -0.61 -13.35
C PRO A 455 -26.01 -0.30 -11.91
N THR A 456 -27.08 -0.94 -11.44
CA THR A 456 -27.59 -0.74 -10.07
C THR A 456 -26.64 -1.38 -9.06
N ALA A 457 -26.18 -2.60 -9.35
CA ALA A 457 -25.14 -3.26 -8.54
C ALA A 457 -23.81 -2.48 -8.54
N ALA A 458 -23.48 -1.87 -9.67
CA ALA A 458 -22.29 -1.02 -9.80
C ALA A 458 -22.42 0.27 -8.97
N GLU A 459 -23.58 0.89 -8.92
CA GLU A 459 -23.84 2.05 -8.06
C GLU A 459 -23.76 1.69 -6.57
N GLU A 460 -24.33 0.56 -6.16
CA GLU A 460 -24.23 0.09 -4.78
C GLU A 460 -22.78 -0.27 -4.39
N TYR A 461 -22.04 -0.84 -5.33
CA TYR A 461 -20.61 -1.11 -5.13
C TYR A 461 -19.82 0.19 -4.93
N ALA A 462 -20.05 1.20 -5.77
CA ALA A 462 -19.40 2.50 -5.67
C ALA A 462 -19.73 3.20 -4.35
N LYS A 463 -20.99 3.14 -3.89
CA LYS A 463 -21.41 3.71 -2.60
C LYS A 463 -20.62 3.14 -1.42
N LYS A 464 -20.22 1.88 -1.47
CA LYS A 464 -19.40 1.24 -0.43
C LYS A 464 -17.93 1.68 -0.47
N GLN A 465 -17.46 2.22 -1.60
CA GLN A 465 -16.08 2.68 -1.77
C GLN A 465 -15.89 4.16 -1.40
N PHE A 466 -16.98 4.93 -1.19
CA PHE A 466 -16.85 6.30 -0.73
C PHE A 466 -16.25 6.39 0.66
N VAL A 467 -15.37 7.36 0.82
CA VAL A 467 -14.85 7.83 2.11
C VAL A 467 -15.32 9.28 2.28
N PRO A 468 -16.53 9.48 2.83
CA PRO A 468 -17.22 10.77 2.75
C PRO A 468 -16.68 11.84 3.69
N ASN A 469 -15.85 11.47 4.66
CA ASN A 469 -15.33 12.37 5.67
C ASN A 469 -13.81 12.18 5.83
N PRO A 470 -13.09 13.19 6.35
CA PRO A 470 -11.72 13.02 6.80
C PRO A 470 -11.60 11.85 7.79
N ALA A 471 -10.51 11.12 7.71
CA ALA A 471 -10.21 10.13 8.75
C ALA A 471 -9.84 10.85 10.06
N LEU A 472 -10.42 10.39 11.16
CA LEU A 472 -10.06 10.81 12.49
C LEU A 472 -9.16 9.75 13.12
N SER A 473 -7.94 10.14 13.43
CA SER A 473 -7.00 9.37 14.24
C SER A 473 -6.95 9.95 15.66
N VAL A 474 -7.09 9.09 16.66
CA VAL A 474 -6.99 9.48 18.06
C VAL A 474 -5.93 8.65 18.73
N GLN A 475 -4.83 9.26 19.13
CA GLN A 475 -3.82 8.61 19.95
C GLN A 475 -4.09 8.93 21.42
N ILE A 476 -4.16 7.90 22.24
CA ILE A 476 -4.50 7.97 23.65
C ILE A 476 -3.38 7.39 24.48
N THR A 477 -2.91 8.13 25.50
CA THR A 477 -2.06 7.59 26.54
C THR A 477 -2.92 7.21 27.74
N LYS A 478 -3.03 5.88 28.00
CA LYS A 478 -3.85 5.34 29.10
C LYS A 478 -3.20 5.57 30.47
N THR A 479 -4.01 5.74 31.48
CA THR A 479 -3.56 5.74 32.88
C THR A 479 -3.34 4.33 33.45
N SER A 480 -3.96 3.31 32.84
CA SER A 480 -3.76 1.88 33.17
C SER A 480 -2.92 1.17 32.11
N ASN A 481 -2.25 0.09 32.52
CA ASN A 481 -1.49 -0.79 31.62
C ASN A 481 -2.24 -2.08 31.27
N ASP A 482 -3.59 -2.04 31.27
CA ASP A 482 -4.39 -3.14 30.76
C ASP A 482 -4.15 -3.32 29.25
N GLN A 483 -4.05 -4.57 28.81
CA GLN A 483 -3.80 -4.89 27.41
C GLN A 483 -4.94 -4.36 26.52
N PRO A 484 -4.64 -3.52 25.54
CA PRO A 484 -5.61 -3.14 24.52
C PRO A 484 -5.95 -4.32 23.61
N VAL A 485 -7.13 -4.30 23.03
CA VAL A 485 -7.61 -5.34 22.11
C VAL A 485 -7.76 -4.72 20.71
N LEU A 486 -7.01 -5.22 19.74
CA LEU A 486 -7.18 -4.81 18.33
C LEU A 486 -8.60 -5.15 17.85
N GLY A 487 -9.20 -4.25 17.07
CA GLY A 487 -10.56 -4.39 16.57
C GLY A 487 -11.66 -4.13 17.61
N ASP A 488 -11.31 -3.76 18.86
CA ASP A 488 -12.32 -3.30 19.81
C ASP A 488 -12.80 -1.90 19.44
N ILE A 489 -14.11 -1.75 19.24
CA ILE A 489 -14.74 -0.43 19.03
C ILE A 489 -14.94 0.19 20.41
N VAL A 490 -14.20 1.25 20.68
CA VAL A 490 -14.22 1.96 21.95
C VAL A 490 -15.07 3.22 21.84
N ARG A 491 -15.94 3.46 22.83
CA ARG A 491 -16.61 4.74 22.97
C ARG A 491 -15.65 5.74 23.63
N PHE A 492 -15.16 6.67 22.83
CA PHE A 492 -14.27 7.72 23.29
C PHE A 492 -15.03 8.99 23.60
N GLU A 493 -14.84 9.59 24.79
CA GLU A 493 -15.54 10.77 25.27
C GLU A 493 -14.60 11.87 25.75
N ILE A 494 -14.85 13.11 25.31
CA ILE A 494 -14.26 14.33 25.89
C ILE A 494 -15.40 15.16 26.50
N LYS A 495 -15.67 14.95 27.77
CA LYS A 495 -16.81 15.57 28.48
C LYS A 495 -16.79 17.09 28.48
N THR A 496 -15.61 17.70 28.46
CA THR A 496 -15.44 19.16 28.52
C THR A 496 -16.03 19.90 27.33
N ASN A 497 -16.11 19.25 26.16
CA ASN A 497 -16.68 19.82 24.93
C ASN A 497 -17.83 19.00 24.34
N GLY A 498 -18.28 17.97 25.05
CA GLY A 498 -19.40 17.11 24.62
C GLY A 498 -19.04 16.17 23.44
N TYR A 499 -17.76 15.99 23.14
CA TYR A 499 -17.34 15.11 22.05
C TYR A 499 -17.49 13.64 22.45
N VAL A 500 -18.17 12.87 21.59
CA VAL A 500 -18.39 11.43 21.77
C VAL A 500 -18.30 10.75 20.41
N GLU A 501 -17.41 9.79 20.28
CA GLU A 501 -17.25 8.97 19.07
C GLU A 501 -17.06 7.49 19.41
N GLN A 502 -17.42 6.61 18.48
CA GLN A 502 -17.11 5.18 18.55
C GLN A 502 -16.02 4.87 17.54
N LEU A 503 -14.84 4.55 18.03
CA LEU A 503 -13.65 4.37 17.22
C LEU A 503 -13.04 2.99 17.45
N PRO A 504 -12.69 2.26 16.38
CA PRO A 504 -11.97 1.00 16.50
C PRO A 504 -10.52 1.20 16.94
N THR A 505 -10.03 0.31 17.78
CA THR A 505 -8.62 0.19 18.14
C THR A 505 -7.87 -0.44 16.97
N VAL A 506 -7.00 0.33 16.33
CA VAL A 506 -6.22 -0.10 15.17
C VAL A 506 -4.75 -0.39 15.49
N GLY A 507 -4.26 0.09 16.63
CA GLY A 507 -2.91 -0.14 17.07
C GLY A 507 -2.70 0.20 18.53
N TYR A 508 -1.60 -0.27 19.09
CA TYR A 508 -1.19 0.08 20.45
C TYR A 508 0.31 -0.15 20.68
N THR A 509 0.84 0.57 21.69
CA THR A 509 2.10 0.22 22.38
C THR A 509 1.77 -0.10 23.81
N TRP A 510 1.95 -1.35 24.21
CA TRP A 510 1.53 -1.87 25.52
C TRP A 510 2.73 -2.15 26.44
N TYR A 511 2.68 -1.62 27.64
CA TYR A 511 3.71 -1.76 28.68
C TYR A 511 3.18 -2.59 29.86
N PRO A 512 3.15 -3.94 29.76
CA PRO A 512 2.49 -4.80 30.76
C PRO A 512 3.09 -4.72 32.17
N TYR A 513 4.36 -4.40 32.27
CA TYR A 513 5.11 -4.48 33.53
C TYR A 513 5.61 -3.12 34.04
N SER A 514 5.50 -2.08 33.21
CA SER A 514 6.04 -0.76 33.55
C SER A 514 5.17 -0.03 34.57
N LYS A 515 5.86 0.72 35.45
CA LYS A 515 5.22 1.70 36.34
C LYS A 515 5.47 3.14 35.87
N ALA A 516 6.47 3.34 35.03
CA ALA A 516 6.87 4.65 34.51
C ALA A 516 6.30 4.91 33.11
N SER A 517 6.37 3.90 32.23
CA SER A 517 5.87 4.01 30.87
C SER A 517 4.38 3.67 30.82
N GLN A 518 3.63 4.44 30.06
CA GLN A 518 2.18 4.29 29.91
C GLN A 518 1.83 3.67 28.55
N THR A 519 0.79 2.84 28.56
CA THR A 519 0.24 2.23 27.34
C THR A 519 -0.40 3.30 26.45
N THR A 520 -0.05 3.29 25.17
CA THR A 520 -0.69 4.12 24.14
C THR A 520 -1.59 3.29 23.26
N VAL A 521 -2.72 3.86 22.84
CA VAL A 521 -3.71 3.21 21.98
C VAL A 521 -4.02 4.14 20.81
N ASN A 522 -4.01 3.60 19.61
CA ASN A 522 -4.39 4.30 18.39
C ASN A 522 -5.81 3.87 18.00
N LEU A 523 -6.72 4.83 17.98
CA LEU A 523 -8.09 4.67 17.49
C LEU A 523 -8.20 5.38 16.14
N ASN A 524 -8.96 4.82 15.18
CA ASN A 524 -9.13 5.45 13.88
C ASN A 524 -10.54 5.22 13.33
N SER A 525 -11.18 6.26 12.83
CA SER A 525 -12.52 6.18 12.24
C SER A 525 -12.56 5.48 10.87
N ASN A 526 -11.42 5.42 10.20
CA ASN A 526 -11.27 4.76 8.90
C ASN A 526 -9.98 3.92 8.93
N PRO A 527 -10.03 2.68 9.46
CA PRO A 527 -8.85 1.81 9.50
C PRO A 527 -8.38 1.51 8.08
N LYS A 528 -7.20 2.02 7.75
CA LYS A 528 -6.57 1.87 6.44
C LYS A 528 -5.98 0.47 6.29
N SER A 529 -5.74 0.06 5.03
CA SER A 529 -4.94 -1.11 4.73
C SER A 529 -3.46 -0.87 5.08
N MET A 530 -2.68 -1.94 5.25
CA MET A 530 -1.25 -1.92 5.60
C MET A 530 -0.40 -1.02 4.68
N LEU A 531 -0.75 -0.93 3.39
CA LEU A 531 -0.03 -0.10 2.41
C LEU A 531 -0.21 1.41 2.62
N ASP A 532 -1.34 1.82 3.20
CA ASP A 532 -1.61 3.23 3.48
C ASP A 532 -0.95 3.71 4.79
N TYR A 533 -0.71 2.78 5.73
CA TYR A 533 -0.05 3.07 7.01
C TYR A 533 1.45 3.30 6.85
N ASP A 534 2.15 2.49 6.07
CA ASP A 534 3.61 2.60 5.86
C ASP A 534 4.01 3.97 5.27
N ALA A 535 3.21 4.51 4.36
CA ALA A 535 3.49 5.82 3.77
C ALA A 535 3.28 6.98 4.75
N SER A 536 2.22 6.93 5.58
CA SER A 536 1.89 8.01 6.52
C SER A 536 2.67 7.92 7.84
N PHE A 537 2.99 6.73 8.31
CA PHE A 537 3.72 6.50 9.56
C PHE A 537 5.21 6.81 9.41
N ASN A 538 5.85 6.41 8.32
CA ASN A 538 7.23 6.80 8.01
C ASN A 538 7.39 8.31 7.84
N ASP A 539 6.39 9.00 7.31
CA ASP A 539 6.37 10.47 7.20
C ASP A 539 6.15 11.14 8.57
N GLY A 540 5.33 10.55 9.44
CA GLY A 540 5.11 10.97 10.83
C GLY A 540 6.32 10.75 11.73
N ILE A 541 6.97 9.58 11.65
CA ILE A 541 8.19 9.26 12.40
C ILE A 541 9.35 10.14 11.95
N SER A 542 9.53 10.38 10.66
CA SER A 542 10.60 11.26 10.17
C SER A 542 10.40 12.71 10.62
N LYS A 543 9.16 13.19 10.69
CA LYS A 543 8.83 14.53 11.24
C LYS A 543 9.00 14.58 12.76
N GLN A 544 8.56 13.57 13.51
CA GLN A 544 8.80 13.50 14.95
C GLN A 544 10.28 13.28 15.30
N ALA A 545 10.99 12.41 14.59
CA ALA A 545 12.43 12.24 14.78
C ALA A 545 13.22 13.52 14.51
N THR A 546 12.78 14.36 13.57
CA THR A 546 13.39 15.67 13.30
C THR A 546 13.11 16.66 14.45
N ILE A 547 11.93 16.61 15.04
CA ILE A 547 11.59 17.45 16.21
C ILE A 547 12.33 16.93 17.46
N PHE A 548 12.38 15.64 17.71
CA PHE A 548 13.04 15.04 18.88
C PHE A 548 14.57 15.09 18.80
N ASN A 549 15.18 14.95 17.63
CA ASN A 549 16.63 15.10 17.46
C ASN A 549 17.11 16.54 17.64
N GLY A 550 16.21 17.54 17.54
CA GLY A 550 16.51 18.94 17.87
C GLY A 550 16.47 19.27 19.36
N TRP A 551 15.87 18.42 20.19
CA TRP A 551 15.57 18.73 21.61
C TRP A 551 16.20 17.77 22.62
N GLY A 552 17.10 16.88 22.22
CA GLY A 552 17.81 15.96 23.13
C GLY A 552 16.89 15.20 24.09
N ASN A 553 17.09 13.92 24.28
CA ASN A 553 16.34 12.94 25.08
C ASN A 553 15.81 13.43 26.46
N GLN A 554 14.89 14.36 26.50
CA GLN A 554 14.20 14.75 27.73
C GLN A 554 12.74 14.31 27.68
N THR A 555 12.38 13.35 28.49
CA THR A 555 10.99 13.02 28.84
C THR A 555 10.44 14.14 29.74
N TRP A 556 9.52 14.93 29.21
CA TRP A 556 8.87 15.99 29.99
C TRP A 556 7.73 15.40 30.84
N THR A 557 7.77 15.69 32.15
CA THR A 557 6.64 15.39 33.03
C THR A 557 5.53 16.44 32.84
N ARG A 558 4.28 16.12 33.24
CA ARG A 558 3.13 17.01 33.19
C ARG A 558 3.42 18.40 33.83
N ASN A 559 4.21 18.43 34.89
CA ASN A 559 4.58 19.67 35.57
C ASN A 559 5.60 20.49 34.77
N GLU A 560 6.55 19.85 34.09
CA GLU A 560 7.55 20.51 33.25
C GLU A 560 6.91 21.17 32.03
N VAL A 561 5.96 20.49 31.38
CA VAL A 561 5.19 21.05 30.25
C VAL A 561 4.38 22.27 30.69
N ARG A 562 3.74 22.22 31.86
CA ARG A 562 3.01 23.36 32.41
C ARG A 562 3.92 24.54 32.74
N THR A 563 5.07 24.28 33.37
CA THR A 563 6.07 25.32 33.71
C THR A 563 6.66 25.95 32.45
N PHE A 564 6.87 25.15 31.39
CA PHE A 564 7.34 25.64 30.10
C PHE A 564 6.31 26.56 29.43
N GLY A 565 5.03 26.17 29.43
CA GLY A 565 3.92 27.01 28.93
C GLY A 565 3.79 28.33 29.69
N GLU A 566 3.86 28.28 31.04
CA GLU A 566 3.83 29.49 31.87
C GLU A 566 5.05 30.42 31.63
N ASN A 567 6.21 29.88 31.28
CA ASN A 567 7.40 30.65 30.96
C ASN A 567 7.34 31.28 29.55
N ILE A 568 6.67 30.69 28.59
CA ILE A 568 6.44 31.27 27.26
C ILE A 568 5.49 32.45 27.37
N GLU A 569 4.41 32.37 28.15
CA GLU A 569 3.49 33.49 28.38
C GLU A 569 4.14 34.67 29.10
N ARG A 570 5.22 34.42 29.88
CA ARG A 570 5.99 35.51 30.56
C ARG A 570 7.11 36.11 29.71
N SER A 571 7.42 35.55 28.57
CA SER A 571 8.49 36.05 27.69
C SER A 571 8.03 37.05 26.63
N ASP A 572 6.74 37.39 26.57
CA ASP A 572 6.29 38.52 25.77
C ASP A 572 6.81 39.82 26.39
N PRO A 573 7.55 40.68 25.64
CA PRO A 573 8.05 41.94 26.17
C PRO A 573 6.84 42.82 26.52
N GLU A 574 6.76 43.29 27.77
CA GLU A 574 5.83 44.38 28.15
C GLU A 574 5.97 45.55 27.16
N PRO A 575 4.87 46.07 26.63
CA PRO A 575 4.94 47.25 25.78
C PRO A 575 5.51 48.40 26.61
N SER A 576 6.63 48.97 26.16
CA SER A 576 7.29 50.13 26.75
C SER A 576 6.26 51.23 26.97
N LYS A 577 6.08 51.66 28.25
CA LYS A 577 5.28 52.84 28.58
C LYS A 577 5.88 54.06 27.86
N PRO A 578 5.06 54.90 27.20
CA PRO A 578 5.56 56.14 26.61
C PRO A 578 6.06 57.08 27.73
N ASP A 579 7.29 57.59 27.57
CA ASP A 579 7.87 58.61 28.42
C ASP A 579 6.96 59.85 28.50
N GLN A 580 6.47 60.16 29.69
CA GLN A 580 5.91 61.46 29.98
C GLN A 580 7.05 62.44 30.14
N LYS A 581 7.13 63.35 29.21
CA LYS A 581 7.69 64.73 29.42
C LYS A 581 6.61 65.76 29.15
#